data_e35514d1b7be545e0f259c4ca961a1e6
#
_entry.id   e35514d1b7be545e0f259c4ca961a1e6
#
_cell.length_a   1.000
_cell.length_b   1.000
_cell.length_c   1.000
_cell.angle_alpha   90.00
_cell.angle_beta   90.00
_cell.angle_gamma   90.00
#
_symmetry.space_group_name_H-M   'P 1'
#
loop_
_entity.id
_entity.type
_entity.pdbx_description
1 polymer ?
#
loop_
_entity_poly.entity_id
_entity_poly.type
_entity_poly.pdbx_seq_one_letter_code
_entity_poly.pdbx_strand_id
1 'polypeptide(L)'
;MKNIFKIAIVLTLAITIYSCSDSYYDTNTPSNAVAPESVAINNILPSAIQATMSAQYSAAVSLAQVDQHIASAFNDQNIDKHYQNSLDEYWRLVYSKALPNIKVLEDKATATNSSHYLAIAKVLKAINIGLTTDLHGDVPYIEATLAATNFYPKYDAQQIIYTDVIKLLDDAIVLFSTPNTSISTPGADDLIYS
;
A
#
# COMPACT_ATOMS: atom_id res chain seq x y z
N MET A 1 -66.93 0.69 4.95
CA MET A 1 -65.99 1.82 4.81
C MET A 1 -64.89 1.84 5.89
N LYS A 2 -65.18 1.69 7.20
CA LYS A 2 -64.14 1.68 8.25
C LYS A 2 -63.06 0.62 8.11
N ASN A 3 -63.34 -0.57 7.59
CA ASN A 3 -62.35 -1.65 7.42
C ASN A 3 -61.45 -1.44 6.21
N ILE A 4 -61.97 -0.84 5.13
CA ILE A 4 -61.17 -0.51 3.93
C ILE A 4 -60.12 0.55 4.26
N PHE A 5 -60.50 1.53 5.10
CA PHE A 5 -59.57 2.57 5.55
C PHE A 5 -58.43 2.02 6.43
N LYS A 6 -58.73 1.06 7.31
CA LYS A 6 -57.71 0.35 8.10
C LYS A 6 -56.76 -0.46 7.27
N ILE A 7 -57.29 -1.16 6.25
CA ILE A 7 -56.46 -1.96 5.31
C ILE A 7 -55.57 -1.03 4.49
N ALA A 8 -56.07 0.11 4.02
CA ALA A 8 -55.27 1.09 3.29
C ALA A 8 -54.14 1.66 4.14
N ILE A 9 -54.36 1.99 5.42
CA ILE A 9 -53.33 2.48 6.34
C ILE A 9 -52.24 1.42 6.57
N VAL A 10 -52.61 0.16 6.79
CA VAL A 10 -51.66 -0.94 6.99
C VAL A 10 -50.84 -1.18 5.73
N LEU A 11 -51.47 -1.10 4.54
CA LEU A 11 -50.74 -1.27 3.25
C LEU A 11 -49.77 -0.13 3.00
N THR A 12 -50.15 1.12 3.32
CA THR A 12 -49.26 2.29 3.19
C THR A 12 -48.06 2.20 4.15
N LEU A 13 -48.33 1.76 5.40
CA LEU A 13 -47.29 1.56 6.40
C LEU A 13 -46.29 0.42 6.00
N ALA A 14 -46.78 -0.64 5.39
CA ALA A 14 -45.99 -1.74 4.91
C ALA A 14 -45.05 -1.32 3.74
N ILE A 15 -45.53 -0.42 2.87
CA ILE A 15 -44.73 0.10 1.74
C ILE A 15 -43.57 1.00 2.22
N THR A 16 -43.77 1.75 3.30
CA THR A 16 -42.75 2.64 3.85
C THR A 16 -41.60 1.90 4.55
N ILE A 17 -41.82 0.67 5.00
CA ILE A 17 -40.78 -0.16 5.66
C ILE A 17 -39.80 -0.77 4.62
N TYR A 18 -40.24 -0.96 3.39
CA TYR A 18 -39.40 -1.48 2.31
C TYR A 18 -38.53 -0.45 1.62
N SER A 19 -38.68 0.84 1.95
CA SER A 19 -38.02 1.95 1.24
C SER A 19 -36.54 2.16 1.60
N CYS A 20 -36.02 1.54 2.64
CA CYS A 20 -34.61 1.66 3.05
C CYS A 20 -33.90 0.35 2.76
N SER A 21 -33.44 0.13 1.54
CA SER A 21 -32.44 -0.91 1.30
C SER A 21 -31.06 -0.29 1.54
N ASP A 22 -30.21 -0.99 2.30
CA ASP A 22 -28.84 -0.55 2.60
C ASP A 22 -28.04 -0.23 1.33
N SER A 23 -28.35 -0.89 0.20
CA SER A 23 -27.71 -0.66 -1.09
C SER A 23 -28.00 0.73 -1.71
N TYR A 24 -29.08 1.41 -1.30
CA TYR A 24 -29.38 2.76 -1.80
C TYR A 24 -28.47 3.83 -1.16
N TYR A 25 -27.96 3.55 0.04
CA TYR A 25 -27.07 4.45 0.78
C TYR A 25 -25.59 4.05 0.65
N ASP A 26 -25.28 3.01 -0.09
CA ASP A 26 -23.89 2.59 -0.35
C ASP A 26 -23.25 3.48 -1.41
N THR A 27 -23.16 4.77 -1.08
CA THR A 27 -22.45 5.77 -1.91
C THR A 27 -20.93 5.71 -1.71
N ASN A 28 -20.45 4.91 -0.77
CA ASN A 28 -19.02 4.78 -0.46
C ASN A 28 -18.31 3.76 -1.35
N THR A 29 -19.07 2.96 -2.11
CA THR A 29 -18.49 2.03 -3.09
C THR A 29 -18.57 2.69 -4.48
N PRO A 30 -17.50 3.30 -4.99
CA PRO A 30 -17.52 3.92 -6.31
C PRO A 30 -17.85 2.85 -7.36
N SER A 31 -18.83 3.10 -8.22
CA SER A 31 -19.26 2.14 -9.26
C SER A 31 -18.17 1.88 -10.32
N ASN A 32 -17.13 2.72 -10.36
CA ASN A 32 -15.97 2.61 -11.24
C ASN A 32 -14.71 2.10 -10.51
N ALA A 33 -14.79 1.80 -9.22
CA ALA A 33 -13.67 1.19 -8.50
C ALA A 33 -13.64 -0.31 -8.78
N VAL A 34 -12.49 -0.80 -9.20
CA VAL A 34 -12.24 -2.24 -9.36
C VAL A 34 -11.97 -2.81 -7.96
N ALA A 35 -12.74 -3.81 -7.57
CA ALA A 35 -12.52 -4.47 -6.30
C ALA A 35 -11.11 -5.10 -6.27
N PRO A 36 -10.32 -4.94 -5.20
CA PRO A 36 -8.93 -5.41 -5.13
C PRO A 36 -8.78 -6.90 -5.46
N GLU A 37 -9.77 -7.71 -5.10
CA GLU A 37 -9.80 -9.15 -5.39
C GLU A 37 -9.92 -9.46 -6.88
N SER A 38 -10.48 -8.57 -7.69
CA SER A 38 -10.64 -8.78 -9.14
C SER A 38 -9.46 -8.27 -9.97
N VAL A 39 -8.54 -7.50 -9.37
CA VAL A 39 -7.35 -7.00 -10.08
C VAL A 39 -6.38 -8.15 -10.32
N ALA A 40 -5.94 -8.37 -11.55
CA ALA A 40 -4.94 -9.39 -11.85
C ALA A 40 -3.56 -9.02 -11.26
N ILE A 41 -2.79 -10.02 -10.84
CA ILE A 41 -1.51 -9.82 -10.15
C ILE A 41 -0.50 -9.03 -10.99
N ASN A 42 -0.50 -9.24 -12.31
CA ASN A 42 0.35 -8.52 -13.26
C ASN A 42 0.02 -7.02 -13.40
N ASN A 43 -1.14 -6.58 -12.94
CA ASN A 43 -1.49 -5.14 -12.89
C ASN A 43 -1.08 -4.50 -11.54
N ILE A 44 -0.80 -5.31 -10.53
CA ILE A 44 -0.42 -4.83 -9.19
C ILE A 44 1.08 -4.59 -9.13
N LEU A 45 1.89 -5.48 -9.71
CA LEU A 45 3.36 -5.39 -9.68
C LEU A 45 3.88 -4.05 -10.21
N PRO A 46 3.48 -3.56 -11.41
CA PRO A 46 3.93 -2.25 -11.89
C PRO A 46 3.59 -1.11 -10.93
N SER A 47 2.41 -1.16 -10.32
CA SER A 47 1.97 -0.15 -9.34
C SER A 47 2.81 -0.17 -8.07
N ALA A 48 3.18 -1.35 -7.58
CA ALA A 48 4.05 -1.50 -6.41
C ALA A 48 5.48 -1.01 -6.70
N ILE A 49 6.05 -1.35 -7.88
CA ILE A 49 7.35 -0.87 -8.33
C ILE A 49 7.34 0.65 -8.48
N GLN A 50 6.36 1.21 -9.19
CA GLN A 50 6.25 2.66 -9.41
C GLN A 50 6.15 3.41 -8.09
N ALA A 51 5.32 2.95 -7.16
CA ALA A 51 5.16 3.58 -5.86
C ALA A 51 6.47 3.54 -5.05
N THR A 52 7.18 2.40 -5.07
CA THR A 52 8.49 2.26 -4.45
C THR A 52 9.50 3.22 -5.06
N MET A 53 9.62 3.27 -6.38
CA MET A 53 10.57 4.17 -7.05
C MET A 53 10.23 5.64 -6.81
N SER A 54 8.96 6.00 -6.76
CA SER A 54 8.53 7.36 -6.43
C SER A 54 8.93 7.77 -5.01
N ALA A 55 8.80 6.85 -4.04
CA ALA A 55 9.24 7.08 -2.68
C ALA A 55 10.76 7.26 -2.60
N GLN A 56 11.53 6.35 -3.23
CA GLN A 56 13.00 6.43 -3.29
C GLN A 56 13.46 7.75 -3.94
N TYR A 57 12.83 8.15 -5.04
CA TYR A 57 13.15 9.41 -5.71
C TYR A 57 12.88 10.62 -4.80
N SER A 58 11.75 10.64 -4.10
CA SER A 58 11.41 11.72 -3.15
C SER A 58 12.47 11.85 -2.05
N ALA A 59 12.89 10.73 -1.46
CA ALA A 59 13.97 10.72 -0.47
C ALA A 59 15.30 11.21 -1.08
N ALA A 60 15.68 10.67 -2.23
CA ALA A 60 16.96 10.98 -2.88
C ALA A 60 17.09 12.49 -3.19
N VAL A 61 16.04 13.12 -3.74
CA VAL A 61 16.06 14.57 -4.04
C VAL A 61 16.20 15.39 -2.76
N SER A 62 15.46 15.05 -1.71
CA SER A 62 15.51 15.77 -0.43
C SER A 62 16.87 15.61 0.26
N LEU A 63 17.42 14.40 0.28
CA LEU A 63 18.70 14.11 0.92
C LEU A 63 19.87 14.72 0.15
N ALA A 64 19.85 14.66 -1.18
CA ALA A 64 20.91 15.23 -2.01
C ALA A 64 21.10 16.74 -1.78
N GLN A 65 20.03 17.46 -1.41
CA GLN A 65 20.12 18.87 -1.03
C GLN A 65 20.67 19.03 0.40
N VAL A 66 20.23 18.21 1.34
CA VAL A 66 20.72 18.23 2.73
C VAL A 66 22.22 17.90 2.77
N ASP A 67 22.66 16.90 2.01
CA ASP A 67 24.05 16.47 1.90
C ASP A 67 24.90 17.35 0.95
N GLN A 68 24.28 18.42 0.40
CA GLN A 68 24.93 19.37 -0.51
C GLN A 68 25.50 18.74 -1.79
N HIS A 69 24.96 17.60 -2.22
CA HIS A 69 25.30 17.02 -3.54
C HIS A 69 24.69 17.83 -4.68
N ILE A 70 23.55 18.47 -4.42
CA ILE A 70 22.91 19.44 -5.32
C ILE A 70 22.56 20.69 -4.52
N ALA A 71 22.51 21.82 -5.21
CA ALA A 71 22.05 23.08 -4.62
C ALA A 71 20.82 23.60 -5.35
N SER A 72 19.96 24.34 -4.65
CA SER A 72 18.86 25.05 -5.30
C SER A 72 19.37 26.17 -6.19
N ALA A 73 18.77 26.34 -7.37
CA ALA A 73 19.03 27.47 -8.24
C ALA A 73 18.45 28.80 -7.68
N PHE A 74 17.64 28.72 -6.64
CA PHE A 74 16.97 29.87 -6.01
C PHE A 74 17.50 30.07 -4.59
N ASN A 75 17.86 31.29 -4.26
CA ASN A 75 18.52 31.65 -2.96
C ASN A 75 17.62 31.55 -1.73
N ASP A 76 16.35 31.27 -1.88
CA ASP A 76 15.37 31.26 -0.78
C ASP A 76 15.01 29.86 -0.27
N GLN A 77 15.61 28.81 -0.83
CA GLN A 77 15.32 27.46 -0.43
C GLN A 77 15.92 27.13 0.94
N ASN A 78 15.02 26.87 1.90
CA ASN A 78 15.42 26.58 3.28
C ASN A 78 16.21 25.28 3.41
N ILE A 79 16.02 24.33 2.49
CA ILE A 79 16.67 23.03 2.53
C ILE A 79 18.19 23.13 2.38
N ASP A 80 18.68 24.07 1.56
CA ASP A 80 20.12 24.34 1.40
C ASP A 80 20.75 24.97 2.66
N LYS A 81 19.90 25.43 3.60
CA LYS A 81 20.32 26.06 4.85
C LYS A 81 20.31 25.11 6.05
N HIS A 82 20.21 23.80 5.80
CA HIS A 82 20.11 22.76 6.83
C HIS A 82 18.94 22.96 7.82
N TYR A 83 17.84 23.57 7.38
CA TYR A 83 16.62 23.56 8.15
C TYR A 83 16.02 22.16 8.20
N GLN A 84 15.27 21.89 9.25
CA GLN A 84 14.58 20.61 9.43
C GLN A 84 13.73 20.27 8.19
N ASN A 85 14.03 19.12 7.58
CA ASN A 85 13.24 18.55 6.49
C ASN A 85 12.37 17.42 7.07
N SER A 86 11.06 17.53 6.91
CA SER A 86 10.13 16.54 7.47
C SER A 86 10.04 15.24 6.67
N LEU A 87 10.51 15.24 5.42
CA LEU A 87 10.35 14.10 4.49
C LEU A 87 8.89 13.62 4.37
N ASP A 88 7.91 14.52 4.57
CA ASP A 88 6.48 14.19 4.60
C ASP A 88 6.01 13.50 3.32
N GLU A 89 6.49 13.95 2.17
CA GLU A 89 6.12 13.36 0.89
C GLU A 89 6.67 11.93 0.76
N TYR A 90 7.90 11.68 1.20
CA TYR A 90 8.46 10.34 1.27
C TYR A 90 7.61 9.42 2.15
N TRP A 91 7.31 9.88 3.38
CA TRP A 91 6.48 9.15 4.34
C TRP A 91 5.10 8.82 3.74
N ARG A 92 4.46 9.81 3.14
CA ARG A 92 3.17 9.65 2.48
C ARG A 92 3.23 8.61 1.36
N LEU A 93 4.24 8.65 0.51
CA LEU A 93 4.41 7.70 -0.59
C LEU A 93 4.61 6.28 -0.10
N VAL A 94 5.42 6.09 0.95
CA VAL A 94 5.64 4.75 1.54
C VAL A 94 4.33 4.20 2.13
N TYR A 95 3.73 4.91 3.08
CA TYR A 95 2.61 4.36 3.85
C TYR A 95 1.26 4.39 3.13
N SER A 96 1.04 5.33 2.21
CA SER A 96 -0.24 5.42 1.48
C SER A 96 -0.21 4.85 0.07
N LYS A 97 0.96 4.49 -0.46
CA LYS A 97 1.09 3.96 -1.83
C LYS A 97 1.92 2.68 -1.88
N ALA A 98 3.20 2.72 -1.49
CA ALA A 98 4.09 1.58 -1.68
C ALA A 98 3.67 0.37 -0.83
N LEU A 99 3.62 0.50 0.49
CA LEU A 99 3.28 -0.60 1.38
C LEU A 99 1.89 -1.21 1.14
N PRO A 100 0.81 -0.43 0.88
CA PRO A 100 -0.48 -1.02 0.54
C PRO A 100 -0.46 -1.84 -0.75
N ASN A 101 0.19 -1.35 -1.82
CA ASN A 101 0.31 -2.10 -3.06
C ASN A 101 1.16 -3.37 -2.89
N ILE A 102 2.25 -3.29 -2.14
CA ILE A 102 3.09 -4.44 -1.81
C ILE A 102 2.30 -5.48 -1.01
N LYS A 103 1.50 -5.04 -0.02
CA LYS A 103 0.64 -5.95 0.75
C LYS A 103 -0.36 -6.69 -0.13
N VAL A 104 -1.04 -5.99 -1.04
CA VAL A 104 -1.97 -6.62 -2.00
C VAL A 104 -1.23 -7.60 -2.90
N LEU A 105 -0.01 -7.26 -3.34
CA LEU A 105 0.84 -8.16 -4.14
C LEU A 105 1.23 -9.41 -3.35
N GLU A 106 1.67 -9.28 -2.09
CA GLU A 106 1.99 -10.40 -1.19
C GLU A 106 0.80 -11.34 -1.00
N ASP A 107 -0.38 -10.78 -0.72
CA ASP A 107 -1.59 -11.57 -0.46
C ASP A 107 -2.01 -12.36 -1.71
N LYS A 108 -2.00 -11.71 -2.88
CA LYS A 108 -2.34 -12.39 -4.14
C LYS A 108 -1.29 -13.41 -4.54
N ALA A 109 -0.02 -13.09 -4.41
CA ALA A 109 1.06 -14.03 -4.71
C ALA A 109 0.98 -15.28 -3.83
N THR A 110 0.63 -15.11 -2.55
CA THR A 110 0.42 -16.21 -1.61
C THR A 110 -0.81 -17.03 -2.01
N ALA A 111 -1.94 -16.38 -2.30
CA ALA A 111 -3.19 -17.06 -2.66
C ALA A 111 -3.07 -17.86 -3.97
N THR A 112 -2.20 -17.43 -4.90
CA THR A 112 -1.98 -18.08 -6.20
C THR A 112 -0.73 -18.94 -6.25
N ASN A 113 -0.01 -19.13 -5.15
CA ASN A 113 1.27 -19.81 -5.07
C ASN A 113 2.31 -19.30 -6.08
N SER A 114 2.32 -17.99 -6.32
CA SER A 114 3.22 -17.32 -7.26
C SER A 114 4.51 -16.91 -6.57
N SER A 115 5.46 -17.85 -6.43
CA SER A 115 6.69 -17.69 -5.66
C SER A 115 7.53 -16.49 -6.08
N HIS A 116 7.66 -16.23 -7.39
CA HIS A 116 8.46 -15.13 -7.90
C HIS A 116 7.82 -13.75 -7.62
N TYR A 117 6.49 -13.61 -7.77
CA TYR A 117 5.80 -12.38 -7.35
C TYR A 117 5.93 -12.14 -5.85
N LEU A 118 5.85 -13.19 -5.03
CA LEU A 118 6.04 -13.09 -3.59
C LEU A 118 7.47 -12.66 -3.24
N ALA A 119 8.46 -13.20 -3.95
CA ALA A 119 9.86 -12.80 -3.79
C ALA A 119 10.07 -11.31 -4.09
N ILE A 120 9.54 -10.83 -5.24
CA ILE A 120 9.62 -9.40 -5.60
C ILE A 120 8.93 -8.54 -4.55
N ALA A 121 7.74 -8.92 -4.08
CA ALA A 121 7.04 -8.19 -3.04
C ALA A 121 7.86 -8.05 -1.75
N LYS A 122 8.52 -9.14 -1.30
CA LYS A 122 9.43 -9.11 -0.14
C LYS A 122 10.63 -8.17 -0.36
N VAL A 123 11.24 -8.18 -1.54
CA VAL A 123 12.34 -7.25 -1.87
C VAL A 123 11.85 -5.80 -1.84
N LEU A 124 10.72 -5.48 -2.48
CA LEU A 124 10.16 -4.14 -2.48
C LEU A 124 9.81 -3.67 -1.05
N LYS A 125 9.29 -4.57 -0.22
CA LYS A 125 9.02 -4.29 1.20
C LYS A 125 10.30 -3.98 1.97
N ALA A 126 11.33 -4.79 1.79
CA ALA A 126 12.63 -4.60 2.43
C ALA A 126 13.25 -3.24 2.05
N ILE A 127 13.19 -2.85 0.76
CA ILE A 127 13.68 -1.56 0.27
C ILE A 127 12.94 -0.40 0.94
N ASN A 128 11.60 -0.44 0.96
CA ASN A 128 10.81 0.67 1.52
C ASN A 128 11.00 0.78 3.03
N ILE A 129 10.87 -0.31 3.78
CA ILE A 129 10.98 -0.29 5.24
C ILE A 129 12.42 -0.04 5.70
N GLY A 130 13.40 -0.60 5.01
CA GLY A 130 14.82 -0.35 5.29
C GLY A 130 15.15 1.14 5.23
N LEU A 131 14.84 1.79 4.10
CA LEU A 131 15.07 3.23 3.97
C LEU A 131 14.21 4.05 4.96
N THR A 132 12.98 3.61 5.25
CA THR A 132 12.12 4.35 6.19
C THR A 132 12.72 4.36 7.60
N THR A 133 13.22 3.21 8.06
CA THR A 133 13.87 3.14 9.39
C THR A 133 15.23 3.84 9.41
N ASP A 134 15.96 3.88 8.29
CA ASP A 134 17.21 4.66 8.17
C ASP A 134 16.97 6.16 8.35
N LEU A 135 15.87 6.66 7.80
CA LEU A 135 15.54 8.08 7.81
C LEU A 135 14.86 8.54 9.11
N HIS A 136 14.14 7.64 9.79
CA HIS A 136 13.26 8.02 10.89
C HIS A 136 13.54 7.27 12.21
N GLY A 137 14.38 6.23 12.20
CA GLY A 137 14.60 5.36 13.36
C GLY A 137 13.46 4.37 13.55
N ASP A 138 12.86 4.35 14.73
CA ASP A 138 11.69 3.52 15.02
C ASP A 138 10.49 3.99 14.20
N VAL A 139 9.80 3.07 13.52
CA VAL A 139 8.66 3.38 12.62
C VAL A 139 7.57 2.31 12.73
N PRO A 140 6.31 2.63 12.37
CA PRO A 140 5.28 1.61 12.24
C PRO A 140 5.64 0.60 11.15
N TYR A 141 5.76 -0.68 11.51
CA TYR A 141 6.13 -1.74 10.57
C TYR A 141 5.19 -2.95 10.64
N ILE A 142 5.18 -3.67 11.76
CA ILE A 142 4.43 -4.93 11.90
C ILE A 142 2.92 -4.70 11.71
N GLU A 143 2.42 -3.61 12.27
CA GLU A 143 1.00 -3.26 12.23
C GLU A 143 0.65 -2.24 11.13
N ALA A 144 1.63 -1.75 10.38
CA ALA A 144 1.46 -0.63 9.44
C ALA A 144 0.47 -0.89 8.29
N THR A 145 0.25 -2.15 7.92
CA THR A 145 -0.60 -2.52 6.79
C THR A 145 -1.92 -3.17 7.20
N LEU A 146 -2.29 -3.07 8.47
CA LEU A 146 -3.56 -3.61 8.97
C LEU A 146 -4.79 -2.74 8.62
N ALA A 147 -4.56 -1.56 8.02
CA ALA A 147 -5.57 -0.66 7.47
C ALA A 147 -6.73 -0.40 8.46
N ALA A 148 -7.97 -0.60 8.01
CA ALA A 148 -9.17 -0.29 8.79
C ALA A 148 -9.31 -1.10 10.11
N THR A 149 -8.50 -2.13 10.33
CA THR A 149 -8.53 -2.93 11.55
C THR A 149 -7.64 -2.36 12.66
N ASN A 150 -6.67 -1.50 12.30
CA ASN A 150 -5.81 -0.81 13.26
C ASN A 150 -5.41 0.59 12.77
N PHE A 151 -6.07 1.61 13.31
CA PHE A 151 -5.77 3.01 12.99
C PHE A 151 -4.60 3.59 13.82
N TYR A 152 -4.10 2.87 14.81
CA TYR A 152 -3.03 3.31 15.71
C TYR A 152 -1.92 2.27 15.77
N PRO A 153 -1.20 2.04 14.65
CA PRO A 153 -0.11 1.07 14.63
C PRO A 153 1.01 1.50 15.58
N LYS A 154 1.62 0.53 16.24
CA LYS A 154 2.77 0.77 17.11
C LYS A 154 4.01 1.06 16.29
N TYR A 155 4.91 1.84 16.89
CA TYR A 155 6.28 1.99 16.40
C TYR A 155 7.09 0.78 16.81
N ASP A 156 7.74 0.16 15.85
CA ASP A 156 8.65 -0.97 16.07
C ASP A 156 10.08 -0.45 16.13
N ALA A 157 10.88 -1.03 17.03
CA ALA A 157 12.27 -0.63 17.19
C ALA A 157 13.08 -0.94 15.92
N GLN A 158 13.96 -0.04 15.53
CA GLN A 158 14.80 -0.16 14.35
C GLN A 158 15.56 -1.49 14.30
N GLN A 159 16.04 -1.99 15.43
CA GLN A 159 16.73 -3.29 15.50
C GLN A 159 15.85 -4.47 15.08
N ILE A 160 14.56 -4.44 15.44
CA ILE A 160 13.60 -5.47 15.04
C ILE A 160 13.34 -5.38 13.54
N ILE A 161 13.18 -4.16 13.04
CA ILE A 161 12.96 -3.87 11.61
C ILE A 161 14.13 -4.40 10.77
N TYR A 162 15.37 -4.12 11.15
CA TYR A 162 16.54 -4.63 10.41
C TYR A 162 16.63 -6.15 10.41
N THR A 163 16.32 -6.79 11.53
CA THR A 163 16.29 -8.24 11.60
C THR A 163 15.30 -8.82 10.59
N ASP A 164 14.13 -8.21 10.49
CA ASP A 164 13.08 -8.63 9.55
C ASP A 164 13.41 -8.27 8.10
N VAL A 165 14.01 -7.11 7.85
CA VAL A 165 14.47 -6.72 6.50
C VAL A 165 15.46 -7.74 5.93
N ILE A 166 16.44 -8.15 6.72
CA ILE A 166 17.40 -9.20 6.32
C ILE A 166 16.66 -10.50 6.03
N LYS A 167 15.75 -10.91 6.92
CA LYS A 167 14.94 -12.10 6.72
C LYS A 167 14.07 -12.05 5.48
N LEU A 168 13.47 -10.89 5.16
CA LEU A 168 12.69 -10.71 3.93
C LEU A 168 13.54 -10.97 2.67
N LEU A 169 14.80 -10.50 2.66
CA LEU A 169 15.73 -10.72 1.56
C LEU A 169 16.17 -12.17 1.45
N ASP A 170 16.47 -12.83 2.58
CA ASP A 170 16.81 -14.26 2.61
C ASP A 170 15.63 -15.12 2.11
N ASP A 171 14.42 -14.84 2.59
CA ASP A 171 13.20 -15.51 2.12
C ASP A 171 12.99 -15.29 0.60
N ALA A 172 13.27 -14.08 0.09
CA ALA A 172 13.14 -13.79 -1.33
C ALA A 172 14.14 -14.60 -2.18
N ILE A 173 15.39 -14.75 -1.73
CA ILE A 173 16.40 -15.59 -2.40
C ILE A 173 15.93 -17.03 -2.52
N VAL A 174 15.36 -17.59 -1.44
CA VAL A 174 14.80 -18.95 -1.45
C VAL A 174 13.63 -19.05 -2.44
N LEU A 175 12.72 -18.07 -2.44
CA LEU A 175 11.57 -18.06 -3.32
C LEU A 175 11.94 -17.93 -4.79
N PHE A 176 12.95 -17.13 -5.14
CA PHE A 176 13.48 -17.05 -6.52
C PHE A 176 14.15 -18.35 -6.98
N SER A 177 14.76 -19.08 -6.05
CA SER A 177 15.39 -20.37 -6.34
C SER A 177 14.38 -21.52 -6.43
N THR A 178 13.15 -21.32 -5.99
CA THR A 178 12.09 -22.32 -6.00
C THR A 178 11.37 -22.26 -7.36
N PRO A 179 11.17 -23.41 -8.04
CA PRO A 179 10.40 -23.42 -9.28
C PRO A 179 9.02 -22.81 -9.08
N ASN A 180 8.66 -21.84 -9.91
CA ASN A 180 7.34 -21.26 -9.86
C ASN A 180 6.32 -22.25 -10.46
N THR A 181 5.42 -22.75 -9.61
CA THR A 181 4.36 -23.69 -10.02
C THR A 181 3.06 -22.98 -10.38
N SER A 182 3.00 -21.66 -10.23
CA SER A 182 1.84 -20.85 -10.60
C SER A 182 1.75 -20.64 -12.10
N ILE A 183 0.52 -20.43 -12.58
CA ILE A 183 0.25 -20.00 -13.96
C ILE A 183 0.79 -18.58 -14.19
N SER A 184 0.83 -17.76 -13.13
CA SER A 184 1.30 -16.37 -13.22
C SER A 184 2.79 -16.27 -12.86
N THR A 185 3.59 -15.81 -13.81
CA THR A 185 5.00 -15.48 -13.64
C THR A 185 5.23 -14.01 -13.98
N PRO A 186 6.11 -13.29 -13.26
CA PRO A 186 6.54 -11.96 -13.69
C PRO A 186 7.13 -12.00 -15.08
N GLY A 187 6.92 -10.96 -15.86
CA GLY A 187 7.40 -10.80 -17.23
C GLY A 187 7.37 -9.33 -17.61
N ALA A 188 6.70 -8.96 -18.69
CA ALA A 188 6.58 -7.57 -19.14
C ALA A 188 5.94 -6.60 -18.11
N ASP A 189 5.35 -7.10 -17.05
CA ASP A 189 4.85 -6.36 -15.90
C ASP A 189 5.91 -6.06 -14.83
N ASP A 190 7.08 -6.72 -14.89
CA ASP A 190 8.26 -6.36 -14.11
C ASP A 190 9.02 -5.23 -14.80
N LEU A 191 8.82 -4.01 -14.31
CA LEU A 191 9.43 -2.80 -14.90
C LEU A 191 10.93 -2.69 -14.67
N ILE A 192 11.53 -3.61 -13.92
CA ILE A 192 12.96 -3.60 -13.58
C ILE A 192 13.71 -4.68 -14.37
N TYR A 193 13.14 -5.88 -14.51
CA TYR A 193 13.77 -7.07 -15.07
C TYR A 193 12.92 -7.75 -16.16
N SER A 194 12.17 -6.99 -16.95
CA SER A 194 11.34 -7.51 -18.06
C SER A 194 12.16 -8.06 -19.21
#